data_1d6e05cfd62dd36a7082c710423ae4f0
#
_entry.id   1d6e05cfd62dd36a7082c710423ae4f0
#
_cell.length_a   1.000
_cell.length_b   1.000
_cell.length_c   1.000
_cell.angle_alpha   90.00
_cell.angle_beta   90.00
_cell.angle_gamma   90.00
#
_symmetry.space_group_name_H-M   'P 1'
#
loop_
_entity.id
_entity.type
_entity.pdbx_description
1 polymer ?
#
loop_
_entity_poly.entity_id
_entity_poly.type
_entity_poly.pdbx_seq_one_letter_code
_entity_poly.pdbx_strand_id
1 'polypeptide(L)'
;MKSLLKYFFAISLLVLSGCSQNASTPFTTNSTLNSSNAIFDGDVNDPNSIAFFKKNVGDRVLFAVDQSDLDQLGKNILLGQLEWLQANKDYKIIIEGHADERGTREYNLALGARRANSAREFSVSRGIKSSRIQTVSFGKERPVELCSNENCYSENRRAVSVVSNLKF
;
A
#
# COMPACT_ATOMS: atom_id res chain seq x y z
N MET A 1 18.42 -51.68 54.34
CA MET A 1 19.28 -51.07 55.40
C MET A 1 18.94 -49.60 55.41
N LYS A 2 18.19 -49.23 56.35
CA LYS A 2 18.60 -48.28 57.41
C LYS A 2 18.95 -46.94 56.84
N SER A 3 18.36 -45.84 57.10
CA SER A 3 17.91 -45.34 58.40
C SER A 3 18.04 -43.85 58.34
N LEU A 4 17.00 -43.15 58.64
CA LEU A 4 16.94 -42.12 59.67
C LEU A 4 17.40 -40.73 59.22
N LEU A 5 16.81 -39.70 59.50
CA LEU A 5 15.88 -39.26 60.54
C LEU A 5 15.97 -37.74 60.64
N LYS A 6 14.86 -37.10 60.59
CA LYS A 6 14.40 -36.14 61.60
C LYS A 6 14.97 -34.73 61.71
N TYR A 7 13.97 -33.86 61.74
CA TYR A 7 13.79 -32.68 62.63
C TYR A 7 14.57 -31.42 62.22
N PHE A 8 14.11 -30.22 62.29
CA PHE A 8 13.11 -29.50 63.10
C PHE A 8 12.80 -28.20 62.40
N PHE A 9 11.53 -27.79 62.24
CA PHE A 9 10.85 -26.86 63.12
C PHE A 9 11.50 -25.47 63.30
N ALA A 10 10.86 -24.47 62.79
CA ALA A 10 10.45 -23.23 63.46
C ALA A 10 9.90 -22.22 62.46
N ILE A 11 8.64 -22.07 62.36
CA ILE A 11 7.79 -20.95 62.77
C ILE A 11 8.52 -19.58 62.76
N SER A 12 8.10 -18.70 61.84
CA SER A 12 7.90 -17.30 62.16
C SER A 12 6.83 -16.69 61.25
N LEU A 13 5.73 -16.44 61.90
CA LEU A 13 4.58 -15.67 61.43
C LEU A 13 4.98 -14.19 61.48
N LEU A 14 4.89 -13.45 60.39
CA LEU A 14 4.73 -12.01 60.49
C LEU A 14 3.84 -11.52 59.31
N VAL A 15 2.64 -11.22 59.74
CA VAL A 15 1.62 -10.50 58.99
C VAL A 15 2.04 -9.04 58.93
N LEU A 16 2.12 -8.47 57.72
CA LEU A 16 2.00 -7.05 57.54
C LEU A 16 1.16 -6.77 56.31
N SER A 17 -0.06 -6.41 56.58
CA SER A 17 -1.01 -5.78 55.71
C SER A 17 -0.45 -4.44 55.17
N GLY A 18 -0.33 -4.35 53.86
CA GLY A 18 -0.09 -3.11 53.16
C GLY A 18 -1.13 -2.93 52.06
N CYS A 19 -2.23 -2.25 52.41
CA CYS A 19 -3.11 -1.64 51.42
C CYS A 19 -2.30 -0.62 50.64
N SER A 20 -2.15 -0.83 49.35
CA SER A 20 -1.74 0.22 48.46
C SER A 20 -2.85 0.51 47.45
N GLN A 21 -3.29 1.74 47.51
CA GLN A 21 -4.40 2.34 46.82
C GLN A 21 -4.24 2.26 45.29
N ASN A 22 -5.31 1.92 44.63
CA ASN A 22 -5.53 2.18 43.19
C ASN A 22 -5.42 3.68 42.92
N ALA A 23 -4.30 4.11 42.43
CA ALA A 23 -4.21 5.32 41.67
C ALA A 23 -4.41 4.98 40.18
N SER A 24 -5.62 5.09 39.73
CA SER A 24 -5.95 5.13 38.29
C SER A 24 -5.39 6.42 37.72
N THR A 25 -4.17 6.36 37.23
CA THR A 25 -3.65 7.38 36.34
C THR A 25 -4.31 7.18 34.96
N PRO A 26 -4.87 8.22 34.36
CA PRO A 26 -5.31 8.13 32.97
C PRO A 26 -4.06 7.88 32.12
N PHE A 27 -4.01 6.73 31.48
CA PHE A 27 -3.02 6.38 30.46
C PHE A 27 -3.24 7.30 29.26
N THR A 28 -2.57 8.45 29.28
CA THR A 28 -2.44 9.29 28.09
C THR A 28 -1.48 8.57 27.17
N THR A 29 -2.03 7.81 26.22
CA THR A 29 -1.27 7.26 25.11
C THR A 29 -0.82 8.39 24.18
N ASN A 30 0.23 9.08 24.56
CA ASN A 30 1.07 9.74 23.58
C ASN A 30 1.91 8.66 22.89
N SER A 31 1.27 7.88 22.02
CA SER A 31 1.98 7.05 21.06
C SER A 31 2.62 7.97 20.04
N THR A 32 3.74 8.56 20.38
CA THR A 32 4.68 9.08 19.40
C THR A 32 5.28 7.85 18.70
N LEU A 33 4.52 7.28 17.77
CA LEU A 33 5.08 6.36 16.80
C LEU A 33 6.03 7.16 15.92
N ASN A 34 7.31 7.11 16.23
CA ASN A 34 8.38 7.41 15.29
C ASN A 34 8.28 6.41 14.15
N SER A 35 7.33 6.61 13.25
CA SER A 35 7.28 5.97 11.95
C SER A 35 8.07 6.84 10.98
N SER A 36 9.39 6.66 11.02
CA SER A 36 10.28 7.13 9.97
C SER A 36 9.80 6.54 8.64
N ASN A 37 9.41 7.43 7.70
CA ASN A 37 9.01 7.19 6.31
C ASN A 37 7.56 6.73 6.04
N ALA A 38 6.60 6.99 6.88
CA ALA A 38 5.22 7.04 6.39
C ALA A 38 5.08 8.28 5.48
N ILE A 39 4.89 8.05 4.18
CA ILE A 39 4.44 9.11 3.28
C ILE A 39 3.10 9.57 3.85
N PHE A 40 3.06 10.82 4.35
CA PHE A 40 1.81 11.39 4.84
C PHE A 40 0.94 11.70 3.63
N ASP A 41 -0.05 10.85 3.37
CA ASP A 41 -0.93 10.95 2.20
C ASP A 41 -1.85 12.18 2.25
N GLY A 42 -1.94 12.87 3.38
CA GLY A 42 -2.79 14.05 3.59
C GLY A 42 -4.25 13.71 3.92
N ASP A 43 -5.10 14.76 3.99
CA ASP A 43 -6.54 14.60 4.24
C ASP A 43 -7.25 14.16 2.95
N VAL A 44 -8.14 13.20 3.06
CA VAL A 44 -8.97 12.69 1.94
C VAL A 44 -9.92 13.75 1.36
N ASN A 45 -10.22 14.80 2.10
CA ASN A 45 -11.05 15.92 1.65
C ASN A 45 -10.23 17.09 1.06
N ASP A 46 -8.91 17.09 1.20
CA ASP A 46 -8.04 18.06 0.54
C ASP A 46 -7.80 17.66 -0.91
N PRO A 47 -8.31 18.42 -1.91
CA PRO A 47 -8.17 18.08 -3.32
C PRO A 47 -6.71 18.04 -3.81
N ASN A 48 -5.77 18.58 -3.04
CA ASN A 48 -4.35 18.56 -3.38
C ASN A 48 -3.59 17.40 -2.72
N SER A 49 -4.24 16.58 -1.92
CA SER A 49 -3.60 15.49 -1.19
C SER A 49 -3.50 14.19 -2.00
N ILE A 50 -2.53 13.36 -1.68
CA ILE A 50 -2.40 12.00 -2.22
C ILE A 50 -3.60 11.12 -1.81
N ALA A 51 -4.13 11.33 -0.59
CA ALA A 51 -5.30 10.60 -0.12
C ALA A 51 -6.55 10.90 -0.97
N PHE A 52 -6.75 12.17 -1.36
CA PHE A 52 -7.82 12.56 -2.28
C PHE A 52 -7.63 11.89 -3.65
N PHE A 53 -6.42 11.94 -4.20
CA PHE A 53 -6.12 11.29 -5.48
C PHE A 53 -6.52 9.81 -5.45
N LYS A 54 -6.08 9.06 -4.44
CA LYS A 54 -6.35 7.62 -4.32
C LYS A 54 -7.85 7.32 -4.22
N LYS A 55 -8.59 8.11 -3.43
CA LYS A 55 -9.98 7.80 -3.08
C LYS A 55 -11.00 8.39 -4.06
N ASN A 56 -10.79 9.62 -4.51
CA ASN A 56 -11.78 10.38 -5.28
C ASN A 56 -11.48 10.39 -6.79
N VAL A 57 -10.19 10.40 -7.17
CA VAL A 57 -9.79 10.37 -8.58
C VAL A 57 -9.65 8.93 -9.07
N GLY A 58 -9.14 8.05 -8.22
CA GLY A 58 -8.82 6.66 -8.54
C GLY A 58 -7.40 6.49 -9.06
N ASP A 59 -6.71 5.51 -8.50
CA ASP A 59 -5.28 5.29 -8.73
C ASP A 59 -4.97 4.22 -9.78
N ARG A 60 -5.98 3.50 -10.31
CA ARG A 60 -5.74 2.31 -11.13
C ARG A 60 -6.62 2.22 -12.37
N VAL A 61 -6.09 1.56 -13.39
CA VAL A 61 -6.82 1.15 -14.59
C VAL A 61 -6.67 -0.36 -14.77
N LEU A 62 -7.73 -1.00 -15.25
CA LEU A 62 -7.78 -2.45 -15.45
C LEU A 62 -7.57 -2.80 -16.92
N PHE A 63 -7.20 -4.06 -17.18
CA PHE A 63 -6.93 -4.58 -18.52
C PHE A 63 -7.63 -5.91 -18.76
N ALA A 64 -8.02 -6.12 -20.00
CA ALA A 64 -8.52 -7.42 -20.45
C ALA A 64 -7.42 -8.49 -20.40
N VAL A 65 -7.84 -9.74 -20.53
CA VAL A 65 -6.93 -10.90 -20.56
C VAL A 65 -5.91 -10.70 -21.67
N ASP A 66 -4.64 -10.83 -21.34
CA ASP A 66 -3.52 -10.74 -22.28
C ASP A 66 -3.43 -9.41 -23.08
N GLN A 67 -4.13 -8.37 -22.64
CA GLN A 67 -4.12 -7.06 -23.29
C GLN A 67 -3.32 -6.04 -22.46
N SER A 68 -2.75 -5.09 -23.19
CA SER A 68 -2.10 -3.89 -22.65
C SER A 68 -2.70 -2.60 -23.20
N ASP A 69 -3.70 -2.69 -24.07
CA ASP A 69 -4.38 -1.53 -24.63
C ASP A 69 -5.40 -0.98 -23.63
N LEU A 70 -5.47 0.33 -23.56
CA LEU A 70 -6.43 1.05 -22.72
C LEU A 70 -7.81 1.04 -23.39
N ASP A 71 -8.79 0.51 -22.69
CA ASP A 71 -10.19 0.66 -23.08
C ASP A 71 -10.71 2.09 -22.77
N GLN A 72 -11.97 2.36 -23.09
CA GLN A 72 -12.55 3.68 -22.88
C GLN A 72 -12.67 4.04 -21.39
N LEU A 73 -12.96 3.05 -20.54
CA LEU A 73 -13.06 3.25 -19.08
C LEU A 73 -11.68 3.61 -18.51
N GLY A 74 -10.65 2.85 -18.85
CA GLY A 74 -9.27 3.13 -18.45
C GLY A 74 -8.78 4.50 -18.91
N LYS A 75 -9.13 4.91 -20.16
CA LYS A 75 -8.83 6.26 -20.65
C LYS A 75 -9.51 7.35 -19.84
N ASN A 76 -10.79 7.15 -19.47
CA ASN A 76 -11.52 8.14 -18.67
C ASN A 76 -10.93 8.28 -17.25
N ILE A 77 -10.56 7.16 -16.62
CA ILE A 77 -9.89 7.19 -15.32
C ILE A 77 -8.55 7.94 -15.43
N LEU A 78 -7.74 7.62 -16.44
CA LEU A 78 -6.48 8.33 -16.65
C LEU A 78 -6.70 9.83 -16.90
N LEU A 79 -7.73 10.25 -17.63
CA LEU A 79 -8.03 11.68 -17.81
C LEU A 79 -8.25 12.38 -16.46
N GLY A 80 -9.02 11.80 -15.54
CA GLY A 80 -9.17 12.36 -14.20
C GLY A 80 -7.86 12.45 -13.43
N GLN A 81 -7.00 11.43 -13.54
CA GLN A 81 -5.64 11.47 -12.96
C GLN A 81 -4.79 12.58 -13.55
N LEU A 82 -4.89 12.80 -14.86
CA LEU A 82 -4.13 13.85 -15.56
C LEU A 82 -4.59 15.26 -15.18
N GLU A 83 -5.89 15.49 -15.03
CA GLU A 83 -6.44 16.75 -14.53
C GLU A 83 -5.88 17.07 -13.15
N TRP A 84 -5.89 16.08 -12.26
CA TRP A 84 -5.32 16.22 -10.92
C TRP A 84 -3.81 16.52 -10.98
N LEU A 85 -3.05 15.81 -11.80
CA LEU A 85 -1.61 16.02 -11.96
C LEU A 85 -1.28 17.38 -12.59
N GLN A 86 -2.13 17.92 -13.46
CA GLN A 86 -1.96 19.25 -14.05
C GLN A 86 -2.17 20.36 -13.01
N ALA A 87 -3.14 20.17 -12.11
CA ALA A 87 -3.36 21.08 -10.98
C ALA A 87 -2.24 20.98 -9.93
N ASN A 88 -1.70 19.79 -9.72
CA ASN A 88 -0.71 19.48 -8.67
C ASN A 88 0.68 19.23 -9.27
N LYS A 89 1.37 20.30 -9.68
CA LYS A 89 2.61 20.22 -10.50
C LYS A 89 3.82 19.67 -9.77
N ASP A 90 3.83 19.70 -8.44
CA ASP A 90 4.96 19.25 -7.62
C ASP A 90 5.04 17.73 -7.49
N TYR A 91 3.93 17.04 -7.76
CA TYR A 91 3.89 15.59 -7.70
C TYR A 91 4.41 14.94 -8.98
N LYS A 92 4.99 13.78 -8.79
CA LYS A 92 5.38 12.83 -9.82
C LYS A 92 4.62 11.54 -9.63
N ILE A 93 4.60 10.68 -10.63
CA ILE A 93 3.97 9.37 -10.54
C ILE A 93 4.91 8.25 -10.97
N ILE A 94 4.77 7.12 -10.29
CA ILE A 94 5.31 5.85 -10.73
C ILE A 94 4.12 5.01 -11.17
N ILE A 95 4.11 4.58 -12.42
CA ILE A 95 3.05 3.69 -12.93
C ILE A 95 3.53 2.26 -12.79
N GLU A 96 2.89 1.52 -11.92
CA GLU A 96 3.18 0.11 -11.64
C GLU A 96 2.31 -0.78 -12.53
N GLY A 97 2.92 -1.65 -13.32
CA GLY A 97 2.21 -2.59 -14.17
C GLY A 97 2.15 -3.99 -13.57
N HIS A 98 0.96 -4.58 -13.61
CA HIS A 98 0.67 -5.88 -12.99
C HIS A 98 -0.06 -6.82 -13.95
N ALA A 99 0.07 -8.10 -13.70
CA ALA A 99 -0.60 -9.19 -14.41
C ALA A 99 -1.27 -10.15 -13.43
N ASP A 100 -2.18 -10.98 -13.92
CA ASP A 100 -2.72 -12.09 -13.15
C ASP A 100 -1.70 -13.24 -13.01
N GLU A 101 -2.02 -14.28 -12.23
CA GLU A 101 -1.09 -15.35 -11.88
C GLU A 101 -0.76 -16.30 -13.04
N ARG A 102 -1.55 -16.31 -14.12
CA ARG A 102 -1.41 -17.25 -15.26
C ARG A 102 -0.18 -16.94 -16.10
N GLY A 103 0.48 -17.99 -16.59
CA GLY A 103 1.67 -17.89 -17.42
C GLY A 103 2.98 -17.77 -16.64
N THR A 104 4.09 -17.61 -17.37
CA THR A 104 5.42 -17.54 -16.78
C THR A 104 5.69 -16.18 -16.12
N ARG A 105 6.68 -16.15 -15.26
CA ARG A 105 7.12 -14.93 -14.58
C ARG A 105 7.63 -13.87 -15.57
N GLU A 106 8.46 -14.32 -16.51
CA GLU A 106 9.09 -13.48 -17.53
C GLU A 106 8.04 -12.85 -18.44
N TYR A 107 7.07 -13.66 -18.90
CA TYR A 107 5.96 -13.18 -19.71
C TYR A 107 5.15 -12.11 -18.98
N ASN A 108 4.77 -12.37 -17.73
CA ASN A 108 3.97 -11.45 -16.94
C ASN A 108 4.73 -10.16 -16.59
N LEU A 109 6.05 -10.24 -16.38
CA LEU A 109 6.88 -9.07 -16.19
C LEU A 109 6.86 -8.16 -17.43
N ALA A 110 6.99 -8.76 -18.61
CA ALA A 110 6.90 -8.04 -19.88
C ALA A 110 5.49 -7.48 -20.14
N LEU A 111 4.43 -8.23 -19.81
CA LEU A 111 3.04 -7.77 -19.96
C LEU A 111 2.74 -6.59 -19.01
N GLY A 112 3.17 -6.68 -17.75
CA GLY A 112 3.05 -5.57 -16.80
C GLY A 112 3.79 -4.32 -17.28
N ALA A 113 5.00 -4.47 -17.84
CA ALA A 113 5.74 -3.36 -18.42
C ALA A 113 4.99 -2.69 -19.59
N ARG A 114 4.39 -3.47 -20.50
CA ARG A 114 3.56 -2.93 -21.59
C ARG A 114 2.35 -2.16 -21.05
N ARG A 115 1.65 -2.67 -20.02
CA ARG A 115 0.51 -1.99 -19.38
C ARG A 115 0.90 -0.65 -18.77
N ALA A 116 1.98 -0.64 -17.99
CA ALA A 116 2.51 0.60 -17.42
C ALA A 116 2.91 1.61 -18.49
N ASN A 117 3.54 1.14 -19.57
CA ASN A 117 3.94 2.00 -20.68
C ASN A 117 2.74 2.57 -21.44
N SER A 118 1.68 1.79 -21.68
CA SER A 118 0.45 2.29 -22.32
C SER A 118 -0.19 3.43 -21.54
N ALA A 119 -0.26 3.30 -20.21
CA ALA A 119 -0.75 4.39 -19.35
C ALA A 119 0.18 5.60 -19.37
N ARG A 120 1.51 5.40 -19.39
CA ARG A 120 2.49 6.47 -19.51
C ARG A 120 2.38 7.20 -20.84
N GLU A 121 2.33 6.49 -21.95
CA GLU A 121 2.23 7.09 -23.29
C GLU A 121 0.95 7.90 -23.45
N PHE A 122 -0.17 7.37 -22.97
CA PHE A 122 -1.42 8.11 -22.93
C PHE A 122 -1.27 9.41 -22.12
N SER A 123 -0.66 9.35 -20.95
CA SER A 123 -0.45 10.51 -20.08
C SER A 123 0.44 11.57 -20.74
N VAL A 124 1.54 11.16 -21.38
CA VAL A 124 2.45 12.07 -22.10
C VAL A 124 1.76 12.69 -23.30
N SER A 125 0.97 11.92 -24.05
CA SER A 125 0.20 12.45 -25.21
C SER A 125 -0.83 13.52 -24.80
N ARG A 126 -1.23 13.53 -23.53
CA ARG A 126 -2.16 14.51 -22.94
C ARG A 126 -1.45 15.65 -22.19
N GLY A 127 -0.14 15.78 -22.34
CA GLY A 127 0.61 16.95 -21.90
C GLY A 127 1.33 16.83 -20.55
N ILE A 128 1.32 15.65 -19.91
CA ILE A 128 2.18 15.45 -18.74
C ILE A 128 3.61 15.26 -19.18
N LYS A 129 4.54 16.02 -18.59
CA LYS A 129 5.97 15.91 -18.91
C LYS A 129 6.47 14.49 -18.59
N SER A 130 7.18 13.87 -19.52
CA SER A 130 7.72 12.51 -19.36
C SER A 130 8.65 12.39 -18.15
N SER A 131 9.33 13.46 -17.74
CA SER A 131 10.17 13.52 -16.54
C SER A 131 9.39 13.44 -15.21
N ARG A 132 8.06 13.54 -15.25
CA ARG A 132 7.19 13.36 -14.09
C ARG A 132 6.65 11.95 -13.97
N ILE A 133 6.94 11.07 -14.93
CA ILE A 133 6.37 9.72 -14.97
C ILE A 133 7.49 8.71 -15.07
N GLN A 134 7.54 7.78 -14.12
CA GLN A 134 8.32 6.56 -14.19
C GLN A 134 7.41 5.36 -14.35
N THR A 135 7.94 4.27 -14.89
CA THR A 135 7.23 2.99 -14.98
C THR A 135 8.02 1.88 -14.34
N VAL A 136 7.33 0.96 -13.72
CA VAL A 136 7.90 -0.27 -13.17
C VAL A 136 6.93 -1.42 -13.43
N SER A 137 7.43 -2.61 -13.64
CA SER A 137 6.61 -3.81 -13.74
C SER A 137 6.87 -4.72 -12.55
N PHE A 138 5.82 -5.18 -11.94
CA PHE A 138 5.84 -6.26 -10.96
C PHE A 138 5.33 -7.58 -11.54
N GLY A 139 4.84 -7.57 -12.78
CA GLY A 139 4.25 -8.76 -13.37
C GLY A 139 3.17 -9.35 -12.46
N LYS A 140 3.29 -10.62 -12.11
CA LYS A 140 2.37 -11.32 -11.21
C LYS A 140 2.81 -11.35 -9.73
N GLU A 141 3.93 -10.70 -9.38
CA GLU A 141 4.57 -10.84 -8.07
C GLU A 141 3.89 -10.06 -6.95
N ARG A 142 2.98 -9.14 -7.29
CA ARG A 142 2.23 -8.33 -6.32
C ARG A 142 0.72 -8.37 -6.60
N PRO A 143 0.07 -9.51 -6.42
CA PRO A 143 -1.38 -9.59 -6.56
C PRO A 143 -2.10 -8.77 -5.48
N VAL A 144 -3.25 -8.20 -5.80
CA VAL A 144 -4.17 -7.59 -4.80
C VAL A 144 -5.21 -8.60 -4.36
N GLU A 145 -5.54 -9.56 -5.22
CA GLU A 145 -6.48 -10.64 -4.94
C GLU A 145 -5.78 -12.00 -5.09
N LEU A 146 -5.96 -12.88 -4.09
CA LEU A 146 -5.24 -14.15 -3.95
C LEU A 146 -6.12 -15.38 -4.25
N CYS A 147 -7.10 -15.25 -5.12
CA CYS A 147 -7.91 -16.39 -5.54
C CYS A 147 -7.69 -16.73 -7.02
N SER A 148 -7.85 -18.00 -7.38
CA SER A 148 -7.61 -18.52 -8.73
C SER A 148 -8.90 -18.59 -9.55
N ASN A 149 -9.53 -17.43 -9.76
CA ASN A 149 -10.70 -17.27 -10.62
C ASN A 149 -10.73 -15.89 -11.30
N GLU A 150 -11.65 -15.70 -12.26
CA GLU A 150 -11.67 -14.49 -13.08
C GLU A 150 -11.97 -13.22 -12.27
N ASN A 151 -12.71 -13.28 -11.18
CA ASN A 151 -12.95 -12.10 -10.34
C ASN A 151 -11.63 -11.56 -9.77
N CYS A 152 -10.76 -12.43 -9.25
CA CYS A 152 -9.44 -12.04 -8.78
C CYS A 152 -8.49 -11.68 -9.92
N TYR A 153 -8.52 -12.43 -11.00
CA TYR A 153 -7.64 -12.16 -12.14
C TYR A 153 -7.89 -10.78 -12.75
N SER A 154 -9.16 -10.39 -12.89
CA SER A 154 -9.51 -9.07 -13.42
C SER A 154 -8.96 -7.93 -12.59
N GLU A 155 -8.99 -8.03 -11.26
CA GLU A 155 -8.42 -7.02 -10.37
C GLU A 155 -6.88 -7.00 -10.38
N ASN A 156 -6.26 -8.16 -10.64
CA ASN A 156 -4.81 -8.27 -10.74
C ASN A 156 -4.25 -7.69 -12.05
N ARG A 157 -5.04 -7.73 -13.15
CA ARG A 157 -4.65 -7.14 -14.45
C ARG A 157 -4.84 -5.63 -14.43
N ARG A 158 -3.86 -4.91 -13.90
CA ARG A 158 -3.98 -3.47 -13.68
C ARG A 158 -2.69 -2.69 -13.94
N ALA A 159 -2.81 -1.39 -14.10
CA ALA A 159 -1.73 -0.43 -13.86
C ALA A 159 -2.15 0.52 -12.72
N VAL A 160 -1.24 0.79 -11.80
CA VAL A 160 -1.48 1.64 -10.63
C VAL A 160 -0.59 2.88 -10.71
N SER A 161 -1.21 4.05 -10.59
CA SER A 161 -0.52 5.34 -10.52
C SER A 161 -0.20 5.68 -9.06
N VAL A 162 1.05 5.46 -8.66
CA VAL A 162 1.55 5.80 -7.33
C VAL A 162 2.08 7.22 -7.35
N VAL A 163 1.38 8.12 -6.67
CA VAL A 163 1.77 9.53 -6.54
C VAL A 163 2.88 9.68 -5.51
N SER A 164 3.88 10.49 -5.83
CA SER A 164 5.02 10.75 -4.96
C SER A 164 5.43 12.23 -5.05
N ASN A 165 5.82 12.80 -3.93
CA ASN A 165 6.49 14.09 -3.84
C ASN A 165 8.03 13.98 -3.87
N LEU A 166 8.55 12.77 -4.02
CA LEU A 166 10.00 12.53 -4.09
C LEU A 166 10.59 13.07 -5.40
N LYS A 167 11.77 13.65 -5.32
CA LYS A 167 12.58 13.96 -6.50
C LYS A 167 13.21 12.63 -6.98
N PHE A 168 13.03 12.31 -8.24
CA PHE A 168 13.76 11.20 -8.90
C PHE A 168 15.07 11.76 -9.44
#